data_47fe2a80c26b4987e0ebce8e7c7e617b
#
_entry.id   47fe2a80c26b4987e0ebce8e7c7e617b
#
_cell.length_a   1.000
_cell.length_b   1.000
_cell.length_c   1.000
_cell.angle_alpha   90.00
_cell.angle_beta   90.00
_cell.angle_gamma   90.00
#
_symmetry.space_group_name_H-M   'P 1'
#
loop_
_entity.id
_entity.type
_entity.pdbx_description
1 polymer ?
#
loop_
_entity_poly.entity_id
_entity_poly.type
_entity_poly.pdbx_seq_one_letter_code
_entity_poly.pdbx_strand_id
1 'polypeptide(L)'
;MKSSLLVLPLLISMSSAAAAGLSVRFDEGAPKDRFTLTNSGECNLKQARVMLDLSSSKAGLIFDVTASGAGVEVFQPLEFVKGADKLSRIPQVRDGDNRLELSIAQLKKGESIAFTIDVDDTLGGQEIIVSDSEISGANIQLSAGSNKLSGTFGANAVASIDGIECSN
;
A
#
# COMPACT_ATOMS: atom_id res chain seq x y z
N MET A 1 -54.03 -43.16 -12.18
CA MET A 1 -52.94 -42.52 -12.89
C MET A 1 -52.33 -41.51 -11.97
N LYS A 2 -51.12 -41.77 -11.43
CA LYS A 2 -50.40 -40.84 -10.53
C LYS A 2 -49.32 -40.13 -11.34
N SER A 3 -49.54 -38.84 -11.65
CA SER A 3 -48.51 -37.99 -12.27
C SER A 3 -47.47 -37.59 -11.24
N SER A 4 -46.24 -38.05 -11.40
CA SER A 4 -45.08 -37.63 -10.58
C SER A 4 -44.48 -36.39 -11.23
N LEU A 5 -44.60 -35.23 -10.55
CA LEU A 5 -43.88 -34.00 -10.96
C LEU A 5 -42.43 -34.16 -10.57
N LEU A 6 -41.55 -34.18 -11.57
CA LEU A 6 -40.12 -34.12 -11.38
C LEU A 6 -39.70 -32.66 -11.17
N VAL A 7 -39.32 -32.28 -9.96
CA VAL A 7 -38.79 -30.96 -9.65
C VAL A 7 -37.28 -31.02 -9.91
N LEU A 8 -36.82 -30.36 -10.99
CA LEU A 8 -35.41 -30.24 -11.32
C LEU A 8 -34.80 -29.08 -10.49
N PRO A 9 -33.78 -29.30 -9.66
CA PRO A 9 -33.15 -28.23 -8.91
C PRO A 9 -32.35 -27.29 -9.84
N LEU A 10 -32.68 -26.02 -9.84
CA LEU A 10 -31.93 -24.96 -10.54
C LEU A 10 -30.64 -24.66 -9.75
N LEU A 11 -29.52 -25.14 -10.26
CA LEU A 11 -28.18 -24.79 -9.72
C LEU A 11 -27.85 -23.34 -10.10
N ILE A 12 -28.00 -22.41 -9.17
CA ILE A 12 -27.56 -21.03 -9.33
C ILE A 12 -26.05 -21.02 -9.11
N SER A 13 -25.29 -20.95 -10.18
CA SER A 13 -23.84 -20.71 -10.13
C SER A 13 -23.59 -19.26 -9.71
N MET A 14 -23.16 -19.03 -8.48
CA MET A 14 -22.65 -17.71 -8.05
C MET A 14 -21.26 -17.53 -8.65
N SER A 15 -21.15 -16.73 -9.71
CA SER A 15 -19.88 -16.25 -10.21
C SER A 15 -19.35 -15.21 -9.19
N SER A 16 -18.30 -15.54 -8.46
CA SER A 16 -17.54 -14.55 -7.71
C SER A 16 -16.87 -13.60 -8.70
N ALA A 17 -17.22 -12.33 -8.65
CA ALA A 17 -16.48 -11.31 -9.42
C ALA A 17 -15.02 -11.28 -8.92
N ALA A 18 -14.08 -11.38 -9.85
CA ALA A 18 -12.68 -11.22 -9.52
C ALA A 18 -12.44 -9.74 -9.13
N ALA A 19 -11.79 -9.52 -8.01
CA ALA A 19 -11.51 -8.19 -7.49
C ALA A 19 -10.01 -7.95 -7.42
N ALA A 20 -9.58 -6.72 -7.69
CA ALA A 20 -8.22 -6.28 -7.40
C ALA A 20 -8.09 -6.00 -5.90
N GLY A 21 -6.90 -6.18 -5.38
CA GLY A 21 -6.55 -5.88 -4.00
C GLY A 21 -5.13 -5.33 -3.93
N LEU A 22 -4.83 -4.62 -2.88
CA LEU A 22 -3.49 -4.11 -2.60
C LEU A 22 -3.18 -4.34 -1.12
N SER A 23 -2.05 -4.96 -0.85
CA SER A 23 -1.48 -5.04 0.49
C SER A 23 -0.22 -4.18 0.53
N VAL A 24 -0.07 -3.35 1.55
CA VAL A 24 1.14 -2.58 1.81
C VAL A 24 1.65 -2.97 3.18
N ARG A 25 2.89 -3.41 3.24
CA ARG A 25 3.62 -3.75 4.44
C ARG A 25 4.72 -2.75 4.68
N PHE A 26 4.84 -2.30 5.91
CA PHE A 26 5.99 -1.59 6.44
C PHE A 26 6.84 -2.58 7.24
N ASP A 27 8.13 -2.58 7.02
CA ASP A 27 9.11 -3.34 7.79
C ASP A 27 10.15 -2.33 8.31
N GLU A 28 10.22 -2.21 9.63
CA GLU A 28 11.22 -1.36 10.31
C GLU A 28 12.63 -1.80 9.96
N GLY A 29 13.57 -0.86 9.90
CA GLY A 29 14.96 -1.17 9.60
C GLY A 29 15.90 0.01 9.87
N ALA A 30 17.18 -0.27 10.03
CA ALA A 30 18.21 0.74 10.16
C ALA A 30 19.31 0.51 9.10
N PRO A 31 19.74 1.53 8.39
CA PRO A 31 19.37 2.94 8.44
C PRO A 31 18.15 3.29 7.56
N LYS A 32 17.43 2.34 7.02
CA LYS A 32 16.26 2.54 6.13
C LYS A 32 15.15 1.60 6.50
N ASP A 33 13.96 2.13 6.51
CA ASP A 33 12.73 1.34 6.54
C ASP A 33 12.37 0.83 5.15
N ARG A 34 11.51 -0.17 5.09
CA ARG A 34 11.05 -0.76 3.83
C ARG A 34 9.54 -0.74 3.73
N PHE A 35 9.06 -0.29 2.60
CA PHE A 35 7.67 -0.47 2.17
C PHE A 35 7.59 -1.49 1.05
N THR A 36 6.66 -2.44 1.17
CA THR A 36 6.38 -3.43 0.14
C THR A 36 4.92 -3.39 -0.23
N LEU A 37 4.62 -3.00 -1.47
CA LEU A 37 3.30 -3.01 -2.05
C LEU A 37 3.13 -4.28 -2.88
N THR A 38 2.10 -5.07 -2.60
CA THR A 38 1.82 -6.31 -3.33
C THR A 38 0.40 -6.26 -3.88
N ASN A 39 0.23 -6.55 -5.16
CA ASN A 39 -1.09 -6.81 -5.72
C ASN A 39 -1.61 -8.15 -5.17
N SER A 40 -2.45 -8.08 -4.16
CA SER A 40 -3.06 -9.23 -3.47
C SER A 40 -4.36 -9.70 -4.14
N GLY A 41 -4.85 -8.97 -5.14
CA GLY A 41 -6.09 -9.28 -5.83
C GLY A 41 -5.97 -10.28 -6.97
N GLU A 42 -7.09 -10.58 -7.61
CA GLU A 42 -7.20 -11.56 -8.68
C GLU A 42 -6.91 -10.99 -10.08
N CYS A 43 -6.85 -9.66 -10.23
CA CYS A 43 -6.58 -9.00 -11.50
C CYS A 43 -5.41 -8.03 -11.45
N ASN A 44 -4.91 -7.66 -12.62
CA ASN A 44 -3.81 -6.72 -12.74
C ASN A 44 -4.28 -5.30 -12.40
N LEU A 45 -3.50 -4.58 -11.60
CA LEU A 45 -3.63 -3.14 -11.44
C LEU A 45 -2.96 -2.47 -12.65
N LYS A 46 -3.71 -1.64 -13.38
CA LYS A 46 -3.22 -0.87 -14.54
C LYS A 46 -3.53 0.61 -14.34
N GLN A 47 -2.58 1.48 -14.71
CA GLN A 47 -2.76 2.94 -14.62
C GLN A 47 -3.33 3.39 -13.26
N ALA A 48 -2.83 2.78 -12.18
CA ALA A 48 -3.29 3.03 -10.83
C ALA A 48 -2.38 4.02 -10.10
N ARG A 49 -2.93 4.73 -9.11
CA ARG A 49 -2.17 5.55 -8.18
C ARG A 49 -2.36 5.03 -6.78
N VAL A 50 -1.26 4.92 -6.06
CA VAL A 50 -1.26 4.59 -4.63
C VAL A 50 -0.67 5.78 -3.89
N MET A 51 -1.46 6.36 -2.99
CA MET A 51 -1.00 7.38 -2.05
C MET A 51 -0.74 6.70 -0.71
N LEU A 52 0.48 6.80 -0.23
CA LEU A 52 0.87 6.50 1.15
C LEU A 52 0.78 7.81 1.93
N ASP A 53 0.00 7.86 2.98
CA ASP A 53 -0.21 9.04 3.84
C ASP A 53 0.11 8.67 5.30
N LEU A 54 1.24 9.15 5.80
CA LEU A 54 1.74 8.91 7.15
C LEU A 54 1.20 9.91 8.18
N SER A 55 0.50 10.97 7.73
CA SER A 55 0.09 12.09 8.59
C SER A 55 -0.83 11.70 9.76
N SER A 56 -1.54 10.57 9.65
CA SER A 56 -2.41 10.01 10.68
C SER A 56 -1.78 8.83 11.45
N SER A 57 -0.49 8.57 11.25
CA SER A 57 0.23 7.56 12.02
C SER A 57 0.30 7.93 13.50
N LYS A 58 0.36 6.92 14.37
CA LYS A 58 0.38 7.09 15.82
C LYS A 58 1.56 7.96 16.29
N ALA A 59 2.72 7.85 15.62
CA ALA A 59 3.93 8.60 15.96
C ALA A 59 4.11 9.89 15.14
N GLY A 60 3.17 10.23 14.23
CA GLY A 60 3.30 11.41 13.37
C GLY A 60 4.46 11.30 12.40
N LEU A 61 4.55 10.19 11.67
CA LEU A 61 5.69 9.83 10.84
C LEU A 61 5.87 10.78 9.65
N ILE A 62 7.14 11.05 9.34
CA ILE A 62 7.61 11.80 8.18
C ILE A 62 8.71 11.02 7.45
N PHE A 63 9.03 11.41 6.22
CA PHE A 63 10.20 10.95 5.50
C PHE A 63 11.38 11.86 5.81
N ASP A 64 12.50 11.29 6.24
CA ASP A 64 13.77 11.98 6.42
C ASP A 64 14.74 11.60 5.29
N VAL A 65 15.04 12.55 4.43
CA VAL A 65 15.84 12.31 3.21
C VAL A 65 17.04 13.22 3.08
N THR A 66 17.29 14.10 4.05
CA THR A 66 18.43 15.03 4.04
C THR A 66 19.03 15.23 5.43
N ALA A 67 20.33 15.52 5.49
CA ALA A 67 21.07 15.79 6.73
C ALA A 67 20.66 17.07 7.48
N SER A 68 19.71 17.83 6.94
CA SER A 68 19.29 19.11 7.52
C SER A 68 17.79 19.27 7.36
N GLY A 69 17.02 18.58 8.17
CA GLY A 69 15.58 18.56 8.04
C GLY A 69 14.85 18.43 9.35
N ALA A 70 13.62 17.90 9.27
CA ALA A 70 12.73 17.72 10.41
C ALA A 70 13.01 16.42 11.19
N GLY A 71 13.79 15.51 10.63
CA GLY A 71 14.16 14.24 11.26
C GLY A 71 15.43 14.30 12.10
N VAL A 72 15.97 13.14 12.44
CA VAL A 72 17.25 12.99 13.13
C VAL A 72 18.45 13.03 12.15
N GLU A 73 19.68 13.05 12.67
CA GLU A 73 20.89 13.20 11.82
C GLU A 73 21.15 12.06 10.84
N VAL A 74 20.52 10.91 11.02
CA VAL A 74 20.64 9.74 10.11
C VAL A 74 19.49 9.78 9.12
N PHE A 75 19.77 10.11 7.90
CA PHE A 75 18.78 10.22 6.82
C PHE A 75 19.11 9.29 5.67
N GLN A 76 18.12 8.85 4.93
CA GLN A 76 18.32 8.01 3.75
C GLN A 76 17.29 8.30 2.65
N PRO A 77 17.75 8.55 1.42
CA PRO A 77 16.84 8.85 0.31
C PRO A 77 15.98 7.63 -0.09
N LEU A 78 14.88 7.95 -0.77
CA LEU A 78 14.03 6.94 -1.43
C LEU A 78 14.84 6.14 -2.44
N GLU A 79 14.80 4.82 -2.32
CA GLU A 79 15.43 3.89 -3.25
C GLU A 79 14.52 2.70 -3.56
N PHE A 80 14.23 2.46 -4.84
CA PHE A 80 13.47 1.30 -5.25
C PHE A 80 14.36 0.07 -5.30
N VAL A 81 14.05 -0.93 -4.47
CA VAL A 81 14.79 -2.20 -4.39
C VAL A 81 14.12 -3.31 -5.19
N LYS A 82 12.84 -3.11 -5.62
CA LYS A 82 12.09 -4.04 -6.46
C LYS A 82 11.00 -3.29 -7.24
N GLY A 83 10.80 -3.66 -8.51
CA GLY A 83 9.62 -3.27 -9.29
C GLY A 83 9.59 -1.79 -9.70
N ALA A 84 10.71 -1.08 -9.78
CA ALA A 84 10.76 0.29 -10.32
C ALA A 84 10.21 0.36 -11.76
N ASP A 85 10.39 -0.70 -12.54
CA ASP A 85 9.87 -0.87 -13.90
C ASP A 85 8.34 -0.94 -13.99
N LYS A 86 7.65 -1.14 -12.88
CA LYS A 86 6.19 -1.16 -12.77
C LYS A 86 5.58 0.24 -12.66
N LEU A 87 6.41 1.24 -12.37
CA LEU A 87 5.98 2.63 -12.23
C LEU A 87 6.00 3.35 -13.57
N SER A 88 5.06 4.27 -13.79
CA SER A 88 5.07 5.16 -14.94
C SER A 88 6.04 6.34 -14.76
N ARG A 89 6.38 6.65 -13.50
CA ARG A 89 7.40 7.65 -13.13
C ARG A 89 7.94 7.32 -11.74
N ILE A 90 9.21 7.67 -11.51
CA ILE A 90 9.81 7.62 -10.17
C ILE A 90 9.33 8.83 -9.37
N PRO A 91 8.72 8.65 -8.19
CA PRO A 91 8.27 9.76 -7.36
C PRO A 91 9.46 10.52 -6.75
N GLN A 92 9.20 11.76 -6.36
CA GLN A 92 10.14 12.56 -5.57
C GLN A 92 9.56 12.76 -4.18
N VAL A 93 10.40 12.66 -3.17
CA VAL A 93 10.08 12.91 -1.76
C VAL A 93 10.98 14.05 -1.28
N ARG A 94 10.41 14.96 -0.51
CA ARG A 94 11.14 16.01 0.17
C ARG A 94 11.23 15.69 1.65
N ASP A 95 12.25 16.20 2.25
CA ASP A 95 12.42 16.09 3.68
C ASP A 95 11.22 16.68 4.44
N GLY A 96 10.74 15.94 5.45
CA GLY A 96 9.55 16.30 6.21
C GLY A 96 8.21 16.01 5.51
N ASP A 97 8.21 15.53 4.24
CA ASP A 97 6.98 15.05 3.62
C ASP A 97 6.41 13.86 4.41
N ASN A 98 5.09 13.81 4.53
CA ASN A 98 4.38 12.67 5.10
C ASN A 98 3.50 11.94 4.08
N ARG A 99 3.63 12.27 2.79
CA ARG A 99 2.88 11.67 1.69
C ARG A 99 3.79 11.29 0.54
N LEU A 100 3.53 10.11 -0.01
CA LEU A 100 4.21 9.59 -1.18
C LEU A 100 3.20 9.02 -2.17
N GLU A 101 3.17 9.54 -3.41
CA GLU A 101 2.33 9.01 -4.48
C GLU A 101 3.14 8.14 -5.44
N LEU A 102 2.74 6.88 -5.59
CA LEU A 102 3.26 5.94 -6.58
C LEU A 102 2.30 5.87 -7.77
N SER A 103 2.80 6.18 -8.96
CA SER A 103 2.05 6.05 -10.22
C SER A 103 2.39 4.72 -10.87
N ILE A 104 1.50 3.74 -10.76
CA ILE A 104 1.68 2.36 -11.25
C ILE A 104 1.23 2.29 -12.71
N ALA A 105 2.15 1.92 -13.62
CA ALA A 105 1.81 1.62 -15.01
C ALA A 105 1.09 0.27 -15.08
N GLN A 106 1.68 -0.77 -14.51
CA GLN A 106 1.09 -2.09 -14.39
C GLN A 106 1.73 -2.86 -13.22
N LEU A 107 0.88 -3.50 -12.40
CA LEU A 107 1.29 -4.45 -11.37
C LEU A 107 0.41 -5.69 -11.50
N LYS A 108 0.98 -6.81 -11.95
CA LYS A 108 0.24 -8.05 -12.13
C LYS A 108 -0.12 -8.69 -10.79
N LYS A 109 -1.10 -9.60 -10.80
CA LYS A 109 -1.44 -10.42 -9.63
C LYS A 109 -0.18 -11.03 -9.01
N GLY A 110 0.01 -10.86 -7.70
CA GLY A 110 1.14 -11.37 -6.93
C GLY A 110 2.47 -10.64 -7.13
N GLU A 111 2.56 -9.68 -8.08
CA GLU A 111 3.75 -8.85 -8.21
C GLU A 111 3.82 -7.80 -7.10
N SER A 112 5.06 -7.36 -6.82
CA SER A 112 5.33 -6.37 -5.78
C SER A 112 6.23 -5.25 -6.28
N ILE A 113 6.04 -4.08 -5.68
CA ILE A 113 6.96 -2.95 -5.71
C ILE A 113 7.50 -2.81 -4.29
N ALA A 114 8.82 -2.68 -4.13
CA ALA A 114 9.41 -2.40 -2.83
C ALA A 114 10.43 -1.27 -2.93
N PHE A 115 10.40 -0.40 -1.93
CA PHE A 115 11.36 0.68 -1.78
C PHE A 115 11.81 0.82 -0.33
N THR A 116 12.97 1.42 -0.15
CA THR A 116 13.51 1.80 1.16
C THR A 116 13.62 3.32 1.22
N ILE A 117 13.39 3.86 2.41
CA ILE A 117 13.46 5.27 2.73
C ILE A 117 13.61 5.39 4.24
N ASP A 118 14.19 6.45 4.73
CA ASP A 118 14.21 6.73 6.16
C ASP A 118 12.88 7.35 6.60
N VAL A 119 12.34 6.88 7.71
CA VAL A 119 11.08 7.35 8.30
C VAL A 119 11.33 7.69 9.77
N ASP A 120 11.01 8.93 10.15
CA ASP A 120 11.17 9.41 11.52
C ASP A 120 9.82 9.72 12.18
N ASP A 121 9.80 9.63 13.52
CA ASP A 121 8.70 10.05 14.34
C ASP A 121 8.82 11.54 14.75
N THR A 122 7.68 12.24 14.82
CA THR A 122 7.63 13.64 15.28
C THR A 122 6.90 13.82 16.60
N LEU A 123 6.22 12.80 17.10
CA LEU A 123 5.39 12.83 18.30
C LEU A 123 5.96 12.00 19.45
N GLY A 124 7.13 11.43 19.31
CA GLY A 124 7.76 10.56 20.29
C GLY A 124 9.07 11.12 20.83
N GLY A 125 9.93 10.20 21.27
CA GLY A 125 11.26 10.52 21.82
C GLY A 125 12.33 10.79 20.77
N GLN A 126 11.98 10.87 19.49
CA GLN A 126 12.91 10.91 18.36
C GLN A 126 13.91 9.76 18.42
N GLU A 127 13.39 8.54 18.46
CA GLU A 127 14.18 7.33 18.41
C GLU A 127 14.73 7.13 16.99
N ILE A 128 15.92 6.56 16.88
CA ILE A 128 16.60 6.32 15.57
C ILE A 128 15.88 5.25 14.74
N ILE A 129 14.97 4.48 15.35
CA ILE A 129 14.24 3.40 14.69
C ILE A 129 12.74 3.56 14.97
N VAL A 130 11.98 3.70 13.91
CA VAL A 130 10.51 3.70 13.97
C VAL A 130 10.00 2.27 14.02
N SER A 131 9.28 1.93 15.10
CA SER A 131 8.73 0.59 15.27
C SER A 131 7.50 0.32 14.39
N ASP A 132 7.26 -0.96 14.07
CA ASP A 132 6.06 -1.43 13.34
C ASP A 132 4.74 -0.89 13.92
N SER A 133 4.67 -0.63 15.23
CA SER A 133 3.45 -0.13 15.89
C SER A 133 3.21 1.36 15.69
N GLU A 134 4.23 2.12 15.34
CA GLU A 134 4.18 3.59 15.21
C GLU A 134 3.55 4.04 13.90
N ILE A 135 3.62 3.19 12.85
CA ILE A 135 2.90 3.44 11.58
C ILE A 135 1.39 3.22 11.70
N SER A 136 0.93 2.57 12.77
CA SER A 136 -0.51 2.32 12.99
C SER A 136 -1.32 3.61 12.86
N GLY A 137 -2.41 3.57 12.11
CA GLY A 137 -3.24 4.73 11.80
C GLY A 137 -2.88 5.47 10.51
N ALA A 138 -1.67 5.28 9.96
CA ALA A 138 -1.34 5.77 8.62
C ALA A 138 -2.27 5.14 7.56
N ASN A 139 -2.45 5.83 6.43
CA ASN A 139 -3.39 5.42 5.40
C ASN A 139 -2.73 5.11 4.06
N ILE A 140 -3.33 4.20 3.33
CA ILE A 140 -3.10 4.02 1.90
C ILE A 140 -4.38 4.32 1.15
N GLN A 141 -4.26 4.96 -0.01
CA GLN A 141 -5.38 5.19 -0.93
C GLN A 141 -4.99 4.64 -2.29
N LEU A 142 -5.87 3.84 -2.88
CA LEU A 142 -5.71 3.30 -4.22
C LEU A 142 -6.75 3.92 -5.12
N SER A 143 -6.30 4.50 -6.23
CA SER A 143 -7.14 5.05 -7.29
C SER A 143 -6.87 4.31 -8.59
N ALA A 144 -7.88 3.67 -9.17
CA ALA A 144 -7.82 2.96 -10.44
C ALA A 144 -9.11 3.21 -11.23
N GLY A 145 -9.02 3.88 -12.39
CA GLY A 145 -10.19 4.36 -13.12
C GLY A 145 -11.05 5.29 -12.26
N SER A 146 -12.34 4.98 -12.10
CA SER A 146 -13.30 5.71 -11.23
C SER A 146 -13.25 5.25 -9.78
N ASN A 147 -12.60 4.14 -9.47
CA ASN A 147 -12.57 3.56 -8.11
C ASN A 147 -11.55 4.28 -7.24
N LYS A 148 -11.97 4.61 -6.02
CA LYS A 148 -11.11 5.11 -4.95
C LYS A 148 -11.41 4.32 -3.69
N LEU A 149 -10.41 3.64 -3.19
CA LEU A 149 -10.48 2.81 -2.00
C LEU A 149 -9.34 3.18 -1.05
N SER A 150 -9.53 2.91 0.23
CA SER A 150 -8.51 3.19 1.24
C SER A 150 -8.36 2.03 2.21
N GLY A 151 -7.18 1.92 2.79
CA GLY A 151 -6.84 1.02 3.87
C GLY A 151 -6.04 1.74 4.93
N THR A 152 -6.05 1.25 6.15
CA THR A 152 -5.34 1.83 7.28
C THR A 152 -4.35 0.81 7.82
N PHE A 153 -3.13 1.26 8.15
CA PHE A 153 -2.14 0.40 8.81
C PHE A 153 -2.61 0.02 10.21
N GLY A 154 -2.63 -1.30 10.44
CA GLY A 154 -2.83 -1.86 11.77
C GLY A 154 -1.55 -1.88 12.60
N ALA A 155 -1.64 -2.38 13.84
CA ALA A 155 -0.50 -2.55 14.74
C ALA A 155 0.52 -3.60 14.26
N ASN A 156 0.18 -4.37 13.22
CA ASN A 156 1.06 -5.34 12.55
C ASN A 156 1.79 -4.74 11.34
N ALA A 157 1.76 -3.41 11.21
CA ALA A 157 2.38 -2.66 10.12
C ALA A 157 1.92 -3.08 8.71
N VAL A 158 0.68 -3.54 8.59
CA VAL A 158 0.07 -3.89 7.30
C VAL A 158 -1.21 -3.11 7.09
N ALA A 159 -1.37 -2.54 5.89
CA ALA A 159 -2.62 -2.00 5.38
C ALA A 159 -3.09 -2.79 4.17
N SER A 160 -4.38 -3.06 4.06
CA SER A 160 -4.97 -3.80 2.94
C SER A 160 -6.16 -3.05 2.35
N ILE A 161 -6.30 -3.17 1.05
CA ILE A 161 -7.45 -2.71 0.27
C ILE A 161 -7.94 -3.88 -0.56
N ASP A 162 -9.23 -4.17 -0.48
CA ASP A 162 -9.89 -5.22 -1.25
C ASP A 162 -11.09 -4.65 -2.02
N GLY A 163 -11.54 -5.35 -3.06
CA GLY A 163 -12.82 -5.06 -3.70
C GLY A 163 -12.79 -4.10 -4.88
N ILE A 164 -11.63 -3.88 -5.52
CA ILE A 164 -11.60 -3.17 -6.81
C ILE A 164 -12.10 -4.12 -7.89
N GLU A 165 -13.18 -3.74 -8.59
CA GLU A 165 -13.65 -4.47 -9.76
C GLU A 165 -12.58 -4.47 -10.86
N CYS A 166 -12.34 -5.65 -11.45
CA CYS A 166 -11.40 -5.77 -12.55
C CYS A 166 -11.94 -5.06 -13.79
N SER A 167 -11.26 -4.03 -14.26
CA SER A 167 -11.53 -3.47 -15.59
C SER A 167 -10.91 -4.39 -16.64
N ASN A 168 -11.71 -4.84 -17.57
CA ASN A 168 -11.30 -5.60 -18.77
C ASN A 168 -10.41 -4.76 -19.69
#